data_9a73c6b0f099fba938f12a0332bc4495
#
_entry.id   9a73c6b0f099fba938f12a0332bc4495
#
_cell.length_a   1.000
_cell.length_b   1.000
_cell.length_c   1.000
_cell.angle_alpha   90.00
_cell.angle_beta   90.00
_cell.angle_gamma   90.00
#
_symmetry.space_group_name_H-M   'P 1'
#
loop_
_entity.id
_entity.type
_entity.pdbx_description
1 polymer ?
#
loop_
_entity_poly.entity_id
_entity_poly.type
_entity_poly.pdbx_seq_one_letter_code
_entity_poly.pdbx_strand_id
1 'polypeptide(L)'
;MLYKTVGFAAASAVCALMVGCANTTTGKMVEPLEVMPTEVCIIQNPKVTIGEAIPSLQSAFQRRGIKTTVVRDAASCTSEYRLSYVMQRSWDATTNLGLAELTLYKNGAIVSTAKYKAGSMTLTKWGKTAERIDKTVGKLLGESE
;
A
#
# COMPACT_ATOMS: atom_id res chain seq x y z
N MET A 1 8.16 -22.12 64.47
CA MET A 1 8.53 -20.75 64.07
C MET A 1 8.05 -20.49 62.65
N LEU A 2 7.08 -19.63 62.57
CA LEU A 2 6.45 -19.22 61.33
C LEU A 2 7.28 -18.19 60.60
N TYR A 3 7.62 -18.41 59.34
CA TYR A 3 8.05 -17.36 58.46
C TYR A 3 7.04 -17.16 57.35
N LYS A 4 6.38 -16.02 57.44
CA LYS A 4 5.51 -15.50 56.41
C LYS A 4 6.33 -15.17 55.18
N THR A 5 6.10 -15.86 54.08
CA THR A 5 6.44 -15.40 52.74
C THR A 5 5.32 -14.50 52.24
N VAL A 6 5.57 -13.23 52.21
CA VAL A 6 4.71 -12.23 51.60
C VAL A 6 4.91 -12.32 50.07
N GLY A 7 3.83 -12.61 49.37
CA GLY A 7 3.80 -12.67 47.94
C GLY A 7 4.01 -11.32 47.30
N PHE A 8 4.90 -11.27 46.33
CA PHE A 8 4.99 -10.20 45.35
C PHE A 8 4.29 -10.70 44.07
N ALA A 9 3.02 -10.39 43.99
CA ALA A 9 2.26 -10.52 42.79
C ALA A 9 1.64 -9.17 42.51
N ALA A 10 2.10 -8.45 41.52
CA ALA A 10 1.34 -7.47 40.76
C ALA A 10 2.27 -6.41 40.14
N ALA A 11 2.78 -6.67 38.99
CA ALA A 11 3.18 -5.62 38.02
C ALA A 11 3.41 -6.21 36.63
N SER A 12 2.39 -6.65 35.96
CA SER A 12 2.52 -7.05 34.55
C SER A 12 1.17 -6.97 33.87
N ALA A 13 0.64 -5.78 33.68
CA ALA A 13 -0.54 -5.61 32.83
C ALA A 13 -0.77 -4.14 32.46
N VAL A 14 0.18 -3.45 31.85
CA VAL A 14 -0.09 -2.17 31.17
C VAL A 14 0.90 -1.97 30.02
N CYS A 15 0.88 -2.81 29.01
CA CYS A 15 1.62 -2.58 27.76
C CYS A 15 0.85 -2.99 26.49
N ALA A 16 -0.47 -2.95 26.50
CA ALA A 16 -1.26 -3.47 25.38
C ALA A 16 -2.23 -2.46 24.76
N LEU A 17 -1.97 -1.16 24.78
CA LEU A 17 -2.89 -0.18 24.20
C LEU A 17 -2.21 0.94 23.37
N MET A 18 -1.17 0.65 22.64
CA MET A 18 -0.58 1.58 21.67
C MET A 18 -0.64 1.06 20.23
N VAL A 19 -1.71 0.40 19.86
CA VAL A 19 -1.95 -0.05 18.49
C VAL A 19 -3.13 0.72 17.91
N GLY A 20 -2.91 1.93 17.39
CA GLY A 20 -4.05 2.67 16.88
C GLY A 20 -3.78 3.76 15.85
N CYS A 21 -2.57 4.29 15.74
CA CYS A 21 -2.34 5.50 14.95
C CYS A 21 -1.25 5.39 13.87
N ALA A 22 -0.77 4.20 13.54
CA ALA A 22 0.26 4.01 12.53
C ALA A 22 -0.32 3.97 11.10
N ASN A 23 0.45 4.49 10.13
CA ASN A 23 0.17 4.23 8.73
C ASN A 23 0.27 2.73 8.45
N THR A 24 -0.65 2.19 7.68
CA THR A 24 -0.66 0.77 7.32
C THR A 24 -0.50 0.59 5.82
N THR A 25 0.33 -0.37 5.43
CA THR A 25 0.42 -0.84 4.04
C THR A 25 0.26 -2.35 4.05
N THR A 26 -0.75 -2.83 3.36
CA THR A 26 -1.08 -4.26 3.30
C THR A 26 -1.12 -4.72 1.85
N GLY A 27 -0.82 -5.99 1.62
CA GLY A 27 -0.94 -6.64 0.32
C GLY A 27 -1.64 -7.98 0.48
N LYS A 28 -2.38 -8.39 -0.55
CA LYS A 28 -3.03 -9.69 -0.64
C LYS A 28 -2.82 -10.25 -2.04
N MET A 29 -2.06 -11.34 -2.12
CA MET A 29 -1.95 -12.14 -3.33
C MET A 29 -3.16 -13.06 -3.43
N VAL A 30 -3.84 -13.05 -4.56
CA VAL A 30 -4.90 -14.01 -4.90
C VAL A 30 -4.25 -15.26 -5.51
N GLU A 31 -3.29 -15.01 -6.40
CA GLU A 31 -2.44 -16.05 -7.00
C GLU A 31 -0.97 -15.61 -6.88
N PRO A 32 -0.06 -16.52 -6.53
CA PRO A 32 1.37 -16.22 -6.55
C PRO A 32 1.80 -15.77 -7.95
N LEU A 33 2.60 -14.71 -8.02
CA LEU A 33 3.27 -14.33 -9.26
C LEU A 33 4.48 -15.26 -9.46
N GLU A 34 4.31 -16.32 -10.22
CA GLU A 34 5.41 -17.25 -10.56
C GLU A 34 6.52 -16.55 -11.34
N VAL A 35 6.13 -15.61 -12.18
CA VAL A 35 7.05 -14.76 -12.95
C VAL A 35 6.59 -13.31 -12.80
N MET A 36 7.53 -12.42 -12.50
CA MET A 36 7.24 -10.98 -12.43
C MET A 36 6.80 -10.45 -13.79
N PRO A 37 5.79 -9.57 -13.83
CA PRO A 37 5.41 -8.88 -15.07
C PRO A 37 6.61 -8.15 -15.67
N THR A 38 6.74 -8.18 -16.97
CA THR A 38 7.72 -7.34 -17.69
C THR A 38 7.12 -5.99 -18.06
N GLU A 39 5.81 -5.94 -18.23
CA GLU A 39 5.05 -4.73 -18.57
C GLU A 39 3.68 -4.74 -17.88
N VAL A 40 3.26 -3.56 -17.42
CA VAL A 40 1.95 -3.32 -16.80
C VAL A 40 1.30 -2.10 -17.44
N CYS A 41 0.04 -2.22 -17.89
CA CYS A 41 -0.75 -1.06 -18.26
C CYS A 41 -1.37 -0.41 -17.00
N ILE A 42 -1.13 0.86 -16.81
CA ILE A 42 -1.80 1.65 -15.78
C ILE A 42 -3.05 2.26 -16.40
N ILE A 43 -4.22 1.87 -15.91
CA ILE A 43 -5.50 2.44 -16.38
C ILE A 43 -5.73 3.76 -15.67
N GLN A 44 -5.76 4.86 -16.43
CA GLN A 44 -5.96 6.19 -15.89
C GLN A 44 -7.34 6.30 -15.20
N ASN A 45 -7.35 6.72 -13.95
CA ASN A 45 -8.58 6.97 -13.20
C ASN A 45 -8.85 8.47 -13.12
N PRO A 46 -9.86 9.00 -13.86
CA PRO A 46 -10.16 10.43 -13.88
C PRO A 46 -10.68 10.98 -12.54
N LYS A 47 -11.11 10.11 -11.63
CA LYS A 47 -11.53 10.50 -10.28
C LYS A 47 -10.37 10.76 -9.33
N VAL A 48 -9.16 10.32 -9.69
CA VAL A 48 -7.94 10.58 -8.90
C VAL A 48 -7.36 11.93 -9.33
N THR A 49 -7.39 12.89 -8.42
CA THR A 49 -6.91 14.27 -8.65
C THR A 49 -5.50 14.52 -8.10
N ILE A 50 -4.80 13.47 -7.68
CA ILE A 50 -3.42 13.55 -7.20
C ILE A 50 -2.49 13.55 -8.41
N GLY A 51 -1.92 14.70 -8.76
CA GLY A 51 -1.11 14.86 -9.97
C GLY A 51 0.14 13.98 -10.02
N GLU A 52 0.69 13.63 -8.86
CA GLU A 52 1.87 12.76 -8.73
C GLU A 52 1.54 11.25 -8.69
N ALA A 53 0.26 10.86 -8.77
CA ALA A 53 -0.16 9.45 -8.68
C ALA A 53 0.47 8.61 -9.80
N ILE A 54 0.24 8.97 -11.05
CA ILE A 54 0.77 8.24 -12.21
C ILE A 54 2.30 8.23 -12.24
N PRO A 55 3.01 9.39 -12.14
CA PRO A 55 4.46 9.39 -12.09
C PRO A 55 5.05 8.54 -10.96
N SER A 56 4.42 8.53 -9.80
CA SER A 56 4.87 7.72 -8.65
C SER A 56 4.66 6.22 -8.90
N LEU A 57 3.53 5.83 -9.49
CA LEU A 57 3.29 4.44 -9.90
C LEU A 57 4.31 3.99 -10.95
N GLN A 58 4.53 4.79 -11.98
CA GLN A 58 5.52 4.49 -13.02
C GLN A 58 6.92 4.31 -12.45
N SER A 59 7.35 5.22 -11.57
CA SER A 59 8.65 5.12 -10.89
C SER A 59 8.77 3.87 -10.02
N ALA A 60 7.70 3.51 -9.31
CA ALA A 60 7.69 2.33 -8.45
C ALA A 60 7.85 1.02 -9.25
N PHE A 61 7.17 0.89 -10.38
CA PHE A 61 7.33 -0.25 -11.28
C PHE A 61 8.70 -0.25 -11.96
N GLN A 62 9.16 0.91 -12.42
CA GLN A 62 10.46 1.05 -13.10
C GLN A 62 11.63 0.64 -12.21
N ARG A 63 11.58 0.97 -10.91
CA ARG A 63 12.59 0.53 -9.94
C ARG A 63 12.69 -0.98 -9.80
N ARG A 64 11.63 -1.70 -10.16
CA ARG A 64 11.55 -3.17 -10.15
C ARG A 64 11.77 -3.79 -11.53
N GLY A 65 12.22 -2.98 -12.49
CA GLY A 65 12.48 -3.43 -13.86
C GLY A 65 11.24 -3.69 -14.68
N ILE A 66 10.08 -3.18 -14.26
CA ILE A 66 8.79 -3.37 -14.93
C ILE A 66 8.46 -2.13 -15.77
N LYS A 67 8.25 -2.31 -17.04
CA LYS A 67 7.81 -1.25 -17.96
C LYS A 67 6.33 -0.93 -17.72
N THR A 68 5.97 0.35 -17.84
CA THR A 68 4.58 0.78 -17.71
C THR A 68 4.11 1.55 -18.92
N THR A 69 2.85 1.36 -19.28
CA THR A 69 2.14 2.12 -20.30
C THR A 69 0.85 2.66 -19.67
N VAL A 70 0.60 3.95 -19.81
CA VAL A 70 -0.64 4.57 -19.30
C VAL A 70 -1.69 4.54 -20.40
N VAL A 71 -2.85 3.96 -20.09
CA VAL A 71 -3.98 3.84 -21.01
C VAL A 71 -5.24 4.44 -20.38
N ARG A 72 -6.19 4.87 -21.21
CA ARG A 72 -7.45 5.47 -20.75
C ARG A 72 -8.46 4.42 -20.28
N ASP A 73 -8.43 3.26 -20.92
CA ASP A 73 -9.37 2.16 -20.66
C ASP A 73 -8.67 0.80 -20.79
N ALA A 74 -9.33 -0.23 -20.27
CA ALA A 74 -8.79 -1.59 -20.30
C ALA A 74 -8.65 -2.15 -21.74
N ALA A 75 -9.49 -1.72 -22.66
CA ALA A 75 -9.45 -2.19 -24.05
C ALA A 75 -8.19 -1.70 -24.80
N SER A 76 -7.63 -0.56 -24.38
CA SER A 76 -6.40 0.00 -24.95
C SER A 76 -5.11 -0.67 -24.42
N CYS A 77 -5.22 -1.56 -23.43
CA CYS A 77 -4.09 -2.28 -22.87
C CYS A 77 -3.69 -3.46 -23.74
N THR A 78 -2.44 -3.51 -24.16
CA THR A 78 -1.86 -4.62 -24.93
C THR A 78 -1.09 -5.62 -24.07
N SER A 79 -0.79 -5.28 -22.81
CA SER A 79 -0.17 -6.18 -21.84
C SER A 79 -1.21 -7.11 -21.22
N GLU A 80 -0.79 -8.31 -20.83
CA GLU A 80 -1.63 -9.22 -20.04
C GLU A 80 -1.88 -8.71 -18.61
N TYR A 81 -1.03 -7.80 -18.11
CA TYR A 81 -1.15 -7.18 -16.79
C TYR A 81 -1.71 -5.77 -16.86
N ARG A 82 -2.72 -5.50 -16.02
CA ARG A 82 -3.35 -4.19 -15.88
C ARG A 82 -3.37 -3.79 -14.43
N LEU A 83 -3.13 -2.52 -14.18
CA LEU A 83 -3.27 -1.90 -12.86
C LEU A 83 -4.47 -0.96 -12.86
N SER A 84 -5.40 -1.16 -11.93
CA SER A 84 -6.34 -0.14 -11.52
C SER A 84 -5.94 0.43 -10.16
N TYR A 85 -6.25 1.69 -9.91
CA TYR A 85 -5.91 2.35 -8.66
C TYR A 85 -7.00 3.34 -8.25
N VAL A 86 -7.14 3.49 -6.94
CA VAL A 86 -7.92 4.54 -6.29
C VAL A 86 -6.99 5.23 -5.31
N MET A 87 -6.96 6.55 -5.32
CA MET A 87 -6.17 7.33 -4.38
C MET A 87 -6.98 8.52 -3.88
N GLN A 88 -6.88 8.79 -2.59
CA GLN A 88 -7.57 9.89 -1.94
C GLN A 88 -6.60 10.67 -1.07
N ARG A 89 -6.79 11.99 -1.03
CA ARG A 89 -6.08 12.86 -0.09
C ARG A 89 -6.76 12.84 1.26
N SER A 90 -5.98 12.99 2.32
CA SER A 90 -6.50 13.37 3.62
C SER A 90 -6.05 14.78 3.97
N TRP A 91 -6.89 15.48 4.72
CA TRP A 91 -6.61 16.81 5.23
C TRP A 91 -6.26 16.72 6.71
N ASP A 92 -5.04 17.10 7.02
CA ASP A 92 -4.59 17.15 8.41
C ASP A 92 -3.39 18.12 8.47
N ALA A 93 -3.68 19.42 8.64
CA ALA A 93 -2.75 20.55 8.56
C ALA A 93 -2.09 20.74 7.17
N THR A 94 -1.83 19.68 6.42
CA THR A 94 -1.38 19.66 5.03
C THR A 94 -2.08 18.57 4.25
N THR A 95 -2.11 18.67 2.91
CA THR A 95 -2.63 17.63 2.04
C THR A 95 -1.66 16.46 1.95
N ASN A 96 -2.10 15.29 2.34
CA ASN A 96 -1.34 14.04 2.29
C ASN A 96 -2.08 12.96 1.52
N LEU A 97 -1.36 11.93 1.07
CA LEU A 97 -1.98 10.70 0.64
C LEU A 97 -2.66 10.03 1.85
N GLY A 98 -3.99 9.97 1.83
CA GLY A 98 -4.78 9.34 2.88
C GLY A 98 -5.07 7.87 2.62
N LEU A 99 -5.31 7.54 1.36
CA LEU A 99 -5.64 6.20 0.90
C LEU A 99 -5.01 5.96 -0.47
N ALA A 100 -4.47 4.77 -0.68
CA ALA A 100 -4.18 4.22 -2.00
C ALA A 100 -4.63 2.76 -2.04
N GLU A 101 -5.42 2.40 -3.02
CA GLU A 101 -5.82 1.01 -3.29
C GLU A 101 -5.36 0.66 -4.70
N LEU A 102 -4.61 -0.41 -4.81
CA LEU A 102 -4.07 -0.92 -6.06
C LEU A 102 -4.63 -2.31 -6.33
N THR A 103 -5.04 -2.57 -7.56
CA THR A 103 -5.50 -3.89 -7.99
C THR A 103 -4.78 -4.27 -9.28
N LEU A 104 -4.08 -5.38 -9.23
CA LEU A 104 -3.38 -5.97 -10.37
C LEU A 104 -4.22 -7.09 -10.98
N TYR A 105 -4.44 -6.99 -12.28
CA TYR A 105 -5.15 -8.00 -13.08
C TYR A 105 -4.18 -8.67 -14.04
N LYS A 106 -4.36 -9.96 -14.23
CA LYS A 106 -3.73 -10.73 -15.31
C LYS A 106 -4.82 -11.35 -16.18
N ASN A 107 -4.83 -11.02 -17.46
CA ASN A 107 -5.85 -11.51 -18.40
C ASN A 107 -7.30 -11.30 -17.91
N GLY A 108 -7.56 -10.17 -17.23
CA GLY A 108 -8.86 -9.81 -16.70
C GLY A 108 -9.22 -10.37 -15.33
N ALA A 109 -8.43 -11.27 -14.75
CA ALA A 109 -8.62 -11.79 -13.41
C ALA A 109 -7.74 -11.05 -12.39
N ILE A 110 -8.27 -10.79 -11.19
CA ILE A 110 -7.50 -10.18 -10.10
C ILE A 110 -6.47 -11.19 -9.60
N VAL A 111 -5.20 -10.81 -9.64
CA VAL A 111 -4.10 -11.63 -9.10
C VAL A 111 -3.53 -11.08 -7.80
N SER A 112 -3.63 -9.78 -7.57
CA SER A 112 -3.14 -9.15 -6.35
C SER A 112 -3.85 -7.83 -6.06
N THR A 113 -3.93 -7.51 -4.79
CA THR A 113 -4.38 -6.19 -4.29
C THR A 113 -3.43 -5.67 -3.25
N ALA A 114 -3.27 -4.36 -3.17
CA ALA A 114 -2.55 -3.71 -2.09
C ALA A 114 -3.25 -2.42 -1.65
N LYS A 115 -3.12 -2.09 -0.39
CA LYS A 115 -3.77 -0.94 0.21
C LYS A 115 -2.84 -0.22 1.16
N TYR A 116 -2.73 1.09 0.99
CA TYR A 116 -2.16 2.01 1.95
C TYR A 116 -3.28 2.81 2.60
N LYS A 117 -3.22 2.95 3.91
CA LYS A 117 -4.10 3.83 4.68
C LYS A 117 -3.28 4.64 5.67
N ALA A 118 -3.41 5.96 5.61
CA ALA A 118 -2.82 6.84 6.60
C ALA A 118 -3.48 6.65 7.97
N GLY A 119 -2.69 6.57 9.02
CA GLY A 119 -3.18 6.59 10.39
C GLY A 119 -3.72 7.98 10.76
N SER A 120 -4.58 8.04 11.77
CA SER A 120 -5.03 9.29 12.34
C SER A 120 -3.97 9.85 13.30
N MET A 121 -3.68 11.14 13.24
CA MET A 121 -2.79 11.89 14.16
C MET A 121 -1.35 11.35 14.28
N THR A 122 -0.80 10.74 13.22
CA THR A 122 0.60 10.33 13.21
C THR A 122 1.50 11.43 12.68
N LEU A 123 2.62 11.69 13.37
CA LEU A 123 3.66 12.63 12.91
C LEU A 123 4.35 12.15 11.62
N THR A 124 4.19 10.89 11.27
CA THR A 124 4.74 10.26 10.05
C THR A 124 3.87 10.46 8.80
N LYS A 125 2.74 11.15 8.90
CA LYS A 125 1.87 11.47 7.75
C LYS A 125 2.56 12.30 6.66
N TRP A 126 3.58 13.03 7.00
CA TRP A 126 4.25 13.99 6.13
C TRP A 126 5.35 13.36 5.27
N GLY A 127 5.38 12.03 5.22
CA GLY A 127 6.22 11.32 4.26
C GLY A 127 5.79 11.58 2.82
N LYS A 128 6.73 11.45 1.89
CA LYS A 128 6.48 11.68 0.48
C LYS A 128 5.46 10.67 -0.08
N THR A 129 4.48 11.16 -0.81
CA THR A 129 3.48 10.35 -1.52
C THR A 129 4.12 9.23 -2.34
N ALA A 130 5.21 9.54 -3.06
CA ALA A 130 5.94 8.59 -3.87
C ALA A 130 6.48 7.39 -3.07
N GLU A 131 6.98 7.59 -1.86
CA GLU A 131 7.49 6.49 -1.01
C GLU A 131 6.36 5.55 -0.56
N ARG A 132 5.19 6.11 -0.26
CA ARG A 132 4.02 5.33 0.14
C ARG A 132 3.45 4.51 -1.00
N ILE A 133 3.41 5.10 -2.19
CA ILE A 133 3.02 4.42 -3.42
C ILE A 133 4.03 3.32 -3.74
N ASP A 134 5.33 3.57 -3.61
CA ASP A 134 6.38 2.58 -3.84
C ASP A 134 6.24 1.36 -2.92
N LYS A 135 6.05 1.58 -1.62
CA LYS A 135 5.76 0.50 -0.67
C LYS A 135 4.51 -0.29 -1.03
N THR A 136 3.47 0.41 -1.46
CA THR A 136 2.20 -0.22 -1.83
C THR A 136 2.35 -1.08 -3.08
N VAL A 137 3.12 -0.62 -4.07
CA VAL A 137 3.48 -1.42 -5.26
C VAL A 137 4.33 -2.63 -4.86
N GLY A 138 5.27 -2.48 -3.93
CA GLY A 138 6.03 -3.61 -3.39
C GLY A 138 5.13 -4.69 -2.81
N LYS A 139 4.17 -4.31 -1.97
CA LYS A 139 3.18 -5.24 -1.40
C LYS A 139 2.27 -5.85 -2.46
N LEU A 140 1.91 -5.09 -3.51
CA LEU A 140 1.14 -5.59 -4.65
C LEU A 140 1.88 -6.71 -5.38
N LEU A 141 3.19 -6.61 -5.49
CA LEU A 141 4.05 -7.57 -6.16
C LEU A 141 4.55 -8.71 -5.26
N GLY A 142 4.11 -8.74 -4.00
CA GLY A 142 4.44 -9.81 -3.05
C GLY A 142 5.77 -9.62 -2.32
N GLU A 143 6.34 -8.42 -2.29
CA GLU A 143 7.55 -8.15 -1.51
C GLU A 143 7.26 -8.27 -0.01
N SER A 144 8.12 -8.98 0.71
CA SER A 144 8.17 -8.98 2.18
C SER A 144 8.78 -7.67 2.69
N GLU A 145 8.51 -7.31 3.96
CA GLU A 145 9.22 -6.22 4.64
C GLU A 145 10.65 -6.59 4.93
#